data_b0bf3dd736d1c478a3e2956d6656ddfc
#
_entry.id   b0bf3dd736d1c478a3e2956d6656ddfc
#
_cell.length_a   1.000
_cell.length_b   1.000
_cell.length_c   1.000
_cell.angle_alpha   90.00
_cell.angle_beta   90.00
_cell.angle_gamma   90.00
#
_symmetry.space_group_name_H-M   'P 1'
#
loop_
_entity.id
_entity.type
_entity.pdbx_description
1 polymer ?
#
loop_
_entity_poly.entity_id
_entity_poly.type
_entity_poly.pdbx_seq_one_letter_code
_entity_poly.pdbx_strand_id
1 'polypeptide(L)'
;LANLLNEVEEVNNGEPITFFEILTVAYFHYAKKFPKNINLIEAGLFHRFDATNILKKNLASIITSIGLDHLDWLPKKEQTVEKIIFEKTSSLLNSKIIIAKQSSNKIIQNIKDAISKNKSKKIFFNKDYNFTLRENDFFYFEDELGGIKLPKPNLIGEFQLENISTAIATIRQLNHLKITDNQIKKGIQKISSIARLQEIKSGKLKKFLKDNKLFVD
;
A
#
# COMPACT_ATOMS: atom_id res chain seq x y z
N LEU A 1 19.27 14.87 -6.89
CA LEU A 1 18.95 13.61 -7.56
C LEU A 1 20.07 13.25 -8.55
N ALA A 2 20.49 14.16 -9.47
CA ALA A 2 21.52 13.87 -10.48
C ALA A 2 22.82 13.30 -9.85
N ASN A 3 23.38 13.96 -8.83
CA ASN A 3 24.60 13.48 -8.16
C ASN A 3 24.42 12.06 -7.60
N LEU A 4 23.25 11.78 -7.01
CA LEU A 4 22.94 10.46 -6.45
C LEU A 4 22.85 9.37 -7.55
N LEU A 5 22.29 9.72 -8.69
CA LEU A 5 22.24 8.80 -9.84
C LEU A 5 23.64 8.55 -10.41
N ASN A 6 24.48 9.58 -10.46
CA ASN A 6 25.89 9.42 -10.88
C ASN A 6 26.66 8.50 -9.93
N GLU A 7 26.50 8.66 -8.59
CA GLU A 7 27.11 7.77 -7.59
C GLU A 7 26.68 6.29 -7.82
N VAL A 8 25.42 6.06 -8.20
CA VAL A 8 24.92 4.70 -8.48
C VAL A 8 25.48 4.19 -9.80
N GLU A 9 25.53 5.03 -10.84
CA GLU A 9 26.04 4.64 -12.17
C GLU A 9 27.56 4.34 -12.13
N GLU A 10 28.33 5.06 -11.34
CA GLU A 10 29.75 4.75 -11.11
C GLU A 10 29.93 3.32 -10.58
N VAL A 11 29.06 2.87 -9.68
CA VAL A 11 29.08 1.50 -9.16
C VAL A 11 28.55 0.49 -10.17
N ASN A 12 27.52 0.87 -10.94
CA ASN A 12 26.94 0.06 -11.99
C ASN A 12 27.92 -0.18 -13.17
N ASN A 13 28.84 0.75 -13.38
CA ASN A 13 29.92 0.65 -14.39
C ASN A 13 29.41 0.38 -15.81
N GLY A 14 28.30 1.00 -16.20
CA GLY A 14 27.71 0.88 -17.56
C GLY A 14 26.99 -0.45 -17.82
N GLU A 15 26.83 -1.30 -16.83
CA GLU A 15 26.05 -2.53 -16.99
C GLU A 15 24.57 -2.22 -17.26
N PRO A 16 23.86 -3.06 -18.03
CA PRO A 16 22.45 -2.86 -18.31
C PRO A 16 21.62 -2.79 -17.03
N ILE A 17 20.93 -1.68 -16.82
CA ILE A 17 20.04 -1.45 -15.68
C ILE A 17 18.78 -0.71 -16.15
N THR A 18 17.62 -1.07 -15.64
CA THR A 18 16.38 -0.39 -15.96
C THR A 18 16.24 0.92 -15.18
N PHE A 19 15.42 1.83 -15.71
CA PHE A 19 15.12 3.10 -15.04
C PHE A 19 14.56 2.90 -13.62
N PHE A 20 13.70 1.89 -13.43
CA PHE A 20 13.14 1.59 -12.12
C PHE A 20 14.20 1.04 -11.14
N GLU A 21 15.08 0.17 -11.62
CA GLU A 21 16.16 -0.39 -10.81
C GLU A 21 17.14 0.69 -10.34
N ILE A 22 17.61 1.56 -11.24
CA ILE A 22 18.56 2.63 -10.84
C ILE A 22 17.95 3.60 -9.85
N LEU A 23 16.68 3.96 -10.03
CA LEU A 23 15.95 4.80 -9.05
C LEU A 23 15.77 4.11 -7.71
N THR A 24 15.49 2.82 -7.71
CA THR A 24 15.33 2.01 -6.48
C THR A 24 16.65 1.93 -5.71
N VAL A 25 17.76 1.67 -6.41
CA VAL A 25 19.09 1.64 -5.79
C VAL A 25 19.46 3.03 -5.23
N ALA A 26 19.24 4.08 -6.01
CA ALA A 26 19.50 5.45 -5.57
C ALA A 26 18.66 5.81 -4.32
N TYR A 27 17.39 5.42 -4.29
CA TYR A 27 16.55 5.59 -3.10
C TYR A 27 17.12 4.87 -1.87
N PHE A 28 17.44 3.59 -1.97
CA PHE A 28 17.99 2.84 -0.84
C PHE A 28 19.36 3.35 -0.41
N HIS A 29 20.21 3.75 -1.36
CA HIS A 29 21.48 4.36 -1.06
C HIS A 29 21.33 5.66 -0.25
N TYR A 30 20.36 6.50 -0.65
CA TYR A 30 20.07 7.73 0.07
C TYR A 30 19.42 7.48 1.44
N ALA A 31 18.46 6.55 1.51
CA ALA A 31 17.71 6.23 2.73
C ALA A 31 18.62 5.74 3.88
N LYS A 32 19.76 5.09 3.58
CA LYS A 32 20.77 4.69 4.58
C LYS A 32 21.26 5.86 5.42
N LYS A 33 21.23 7.08 4.92
CA LYS A 33 21.65 8.30 5.63
C LYS A 33 20.65 8.69 6.75
N PHE A 34 19.45 8.10 6.75
CA PHE A 34 18.36 8.41 7.68
C PHE A 34 17.83 7.17 8.41
N PRO A 35 18.65 6.50 9.25
CA PRO A 35 18.31 5.19 9.83
C PRO A 35 17.14 5.24 10.82
N LYS A 36 16.72 6.44 11.27
CA LYS A 36 15.57 6.64 12.15
C LYS A 36 14.23 6.81 11.39
N ASN A 37 14.29 6.98 10.06
CA ASN A 37 13.10 7.13 9.25
C ASN A 37 12.45 5.78 8.97
N ILE A 38 11.13 5.80 8.81
CA ILE A 38 10.37 4.67 8.27
C ILE A 38 10.22 4.89 6.78
N ASN A 39 10.58 3.87 6.02
CA ASN A 39 10.45 3.89 4.57
C ASN A 39 9.19 3.12 4.19
N LEU A 40 8.29 3.76 3.45
CA LEU A 40 7.13 3.12 2.83
C LEU A 40 7.53 2.76 1.40
N ILE A 41 7.63 1.46 1.12
CA ILE A 41 8.08 0.95 -0.17
C ILE A 41 6.91 0.30 -0.89
N GLU A 42 6.62 0.76 -2.07
CA GLU A 42 5.64 0.17 -2.98
C GLU A 42 6.37 -0.63 -4.06
N ALA A 43 5.96 -1.89 -4.27
CA ALA A 43 6.48 -2.70 -5.36
C ALA A 43 6.00 -2.13 -6.71
N GLY A 44 6.88 -2.05 -7.69
CA GLY A 44 6.55 -1.53 -9.01
C GLY A 44 5.71 -2.51 -9.82
N LEU A 45 6.14 -3.78 -9.87
CA LEU A 45 5.43 -4.84 -10.60
C LEU A 45 5.47 -6.15 -9.82
N PHE A 46 4.29 -6.66 -9.43
CA PHE A 46 4.20 -7.84 -8.57
C PHE A 46 5.00 -7.68 -7.26
N HIS A 47 5.94 -8.59 -6.95
CA HIS A 47 6.87 -8.44 -5.85
C HIS A 47 8.09 -9.37 -6.00
N ARG A 48 7.91 -10.58 -6.47
CA ARG A 48 8.93 -11.64 -6.43
C ARG A 48 10.25 -11.25 -7.09
N PHE A 49 10.20 -10.62 -8.25
CA PHE A 49 11.35 -10.14 -9.00
C PHE A 49 11.43 -8.61 -9.10
N ASP A 50 10.66 -7.93 -8.27
CA ASP A 50 10.69 -6.47 -8.24
C ASP A 50 12.00 -5.95 -7.63
N ALA A 51 12.52 -4.85 -8.15
CA ALA A 51 13.75 -4.25 -7.67
C ALA A 51 13.70 -3.88 -6.17
N THR A 52 12.49 -3.61 -5.62
CA THR A 52 12.31 -3.32 -4.20
C THR A 52 12.46 -4.55 -3.31
N ASN A 53 12.43 -5.77 -3.86
CA ASN A 53 12.53 -7.03 -3.11
C ASN A 53 13.97 -7.45 -2.78
N ILE A 54 14.87 -6.51 -2.62
CA ILE A 54 16.25 -6.75 -2.16
C ILE A 54 16.40 -6.68 -0.64
N LEU A 55 15.38 -6.24 0.05
CA LEU A 55 15.40 -6.07 1.51
C LEU A 55 15.41 -7.43 2.20
N LYS A 56 16.28 -7.57 3.19
CA LYS A 56 16.38 -8.78 4.03
C LYS A 56 15.47 -8.75 5.26
N LYS A 57 14.96 -7.57 5.62
CA LYS A 57 14.08 -7.33 6.77
C LYS A 57 13.13 -6.18 6.45
N ASN A 58 11.92 -6.27 6.97
CA ASN A 58 10.95 -5.19 6.97
C ASN A 58 10.17 -5.17 8.30
N LEU A 59 9.43 -4.12 8.55
CA LEU A 59 8.57 -4.00 9.73
C LEU A 59 7.23 -4.72 9.51
N ALA A 60 6.70 -4.60 8.31
CA ALA A 60 5.48 -5.26 7.87
C ALA A 60 5.43 -5.34 6.34
N SER A 61 4.71 -6.33 5.84
CA SER A 61 4.27 -6.43 4.45
C SER A 61 2.76 -6.18 4.38
N ILE A 62 2.32 -5.42 3.40
CA ILE A 62 0.91 -5.09 3.20
C ILE A 62 0.47 -5.68 1.86
N ILE A 63 -0.53 -6.54 1.90
CA ILE A 63 -1.20 -7.07 0.72
C ILE A 63 -2.49 -6.27 0.54
N THR A 64 -2.51 -5.38 -0.45
CA THR A 64 -3.71 -4.63 -0.82
C THR A 64 -4.72 -5.52 -1.55
N SER A 65 -5.82 -4.97 -2.03
CA SER A 65 -6.79 -5.74 -2.82
C SER A 65 -6.14 -6.33 -4.08
N ILE A 66 -6.33 -7.64 -4.30
CA ILE A 66 -5.79 -8.36 -5.45
C ILE A 66 -6.91 -8.58 -6.47
N GLY A 67 -6.62 -8.28 -7.72
CA GLY A 67 -7.47 -8.52 -8.88
C GLY A 67 -6.65 -9.01 -10.06
N LEU A 68 -7.29 -9.13 -11.21
CA LEU A 68 -6.62 -9.36 -12.49
C LEU A 68 -5.96 -8.05 -12.94
N ASP A 69 -4.64 -8.00 -12.83
CA ASP A 69 -3.83 -6.85 -13.16
C ASP A 69 -2.50 -7.29 -13.75
N HIS A 70 -1.87 -6.44 -14.57
CA HIS A 70 -0.57 -6.71 -15.19
C HIS A 70 -0.50 -8.02 -15.98
N LEU A 71 -1.60 -8.43 -16.61
CA LEU A 71 -1.69 -9.72 -17.34
C LEU A 71 -0.71 -9.81 -18.48
N ASP A 72 -0.36 -8.69 -19.12
CA ASP A 72 0.58 -8.65 -20.25
C ASP A 72 2.00 -9.10 -19.86
N TRP A 73 2.31 -9.09 -18.57
CA TRP A 73 3.59 -9.57 -18.04
C TRP A 73 3.60 -11.06 -17.69
N LEU A 74 2.49 -11.74 -17.90
CA LEU A 74 2.36 -13.17 -17.64
C LEU A 74 2.09 -13.94 -18.95
N PRO A 75 2.68 -15.12 -19.11
CA PRO A 75 2.32 -16.01 -20.24
C PRO A 75 0.79 -16.25 -20.26
N LYS A 76 0.17 -16.27 -21.42
CA LYS A 76 -1.30 -16.39 -21.58
C LYS A 76 -1.91 -17.49 -20.72
N LYS A 77 -1.24 -18.65 -20.60
CA LYS A 77 -1.69 -19.79 -19.78
C LYS A 77 -1.58 -19.55 -18.26
N GLU A 78 -0.88 -18.52 -17.84
CA GLU A 78 -0.63 -18.18 -16.44
C GLU A 78 -1.36 -16.90 -16.01
N GLN A 79 -2.20 -16.34 -16.87
CA GLN A 79 -2.98 -15.11 -16.60
C GLN A 79 -4.16 -15.39 -15.65
N THR A 80 -3.86 -15.80 -14.43
CA THR A 80 -4.83 -16.17 -13.39
C THR A 80 -4.61 -15.39 -12.10
N VAL A 81 -5.66 -15.25 -11.29
CA VAL A 81 -5.56 -14.60 -9.97
C VAL A 81 -4.60 -15.37 -9.06
N GLU A 82 -4.60 -16.69 -9.14
CA GLU A 82 -3.70 -17.56 -8.37
C GLU A 82 -2.23 -17.26 -8.69
N LYS A 83 -1.92 -17.06 -9.96
CA LYS A 83 -0.55 -16.68 -10.37
C LYS A 83 -0.18 -15.30 -9.87
N ILE A 84 -1.07 -14.32 -9.96
CA ILE A 84 -0.85 -12.97 -9.43
C ILE A 84 -0.61 -13.02 -7.91
N ILE A 85 -1.40 -13.80 -7.17
CA ILE A 85 -1.21 -14.03 -5.74
C ILE A 85 0.19 -14.58 -5.48
N PHE A 86 0.60 -15.61 -6.21
CA PHE A 86 1.92 -16.21 -6.09
C PHE A 86 3.03 -15.16 -6.33
N GLU A 87 2.96 -14.39 -7.41
CA GLU A 87 3.96 -13.37 -7.74
C GLU A 87 4.04 -12.24 -6.70
N LYS A 88 2.92 -11.90 -6.06
CA LYS A 88 2.85 -10.87 -5.02
C LYS A 88 3.24 -11.37 -3.62
N THR A 89 3.19 -12.67 -3.35
CA THR A 89 3.31 -13.19 -1.97
C THR A 89 4.45 -14.16 -1.73
N SER A 90 4.99 -14.82 -2.75
CA SER A 90 5.96 -15.92 -2.59
C SER A 90 7.30 -15.51 -1.98
N SER A 91 7.66 -14.24 -2.03
CA SER A 91 8.91 -13.69 -1.50
C SER A 91 8.72 -12.78 -0.27
N LEU A 92 7.53 -12.77 0.34
CA LEU A 92 7.29 -11.97 1.53
C LEU A 92 8.19 -12.39 2.69
N LEU A 93 8.78 -11.40 3.34
CA LEU A 93 9.65 -11.60 4.49
C LEU A 93 8.88 -12.07 5.73
N ASN A 94 9.58 -12.75 6.65
CA ASN A 94 9.03 -13.19 7.93
C ASN A 94 8.90 -12.01 8.90
N SER A 95 7.84 -11.21 8.71
CA SER A 95 7.47 -10.07 9.55
C SER A 95 5.97 -10.11 9.87
N LYS A 96 5.31 -8.99 10.02
CA LYS A 96 3.83 -8.93 10.05
C LYS A 96 3.31 -8.83 8.64
N ILE A 97 2.24 -9.57 8.32
CA ILE A 97 1.55 -9.47 7.03
C ILE A 97 0.14 -8.97 7.28
N ILE A 98 -0.15 -7.79 6.79
CA ILE A 98 -1.49 -7.18 6.84
C ILE A 98 -2.19 -7.41 5.51
N ILE A 99 -3.36 -8.01 5.54
CA ILE A 99 -4.13 -8.34 4.35
C ILE A 99 -5.38 -7.47 4.34
N ALA A 100 -5.46 -6.61 3.32
CA ALA A 100 -6.60 -5.74 3.08
C ALA A 100 -7.85 -6.54 2.68
N LYS A 101 -9.00 -5.86 2.62
CA LYS A 101 -10.23 -6.43 2.10
C LYS A 101 -10.01 -6.98 0.69
N GLN A 102 -10.52 -8.17 0.45
CA GLN A 102 -10.49 -8.83 -0.86
C GLN A 102 -11.89 -8.95 -1.43
N SER A 103 -11.99 -9.02 -2.74
CA SER A 103 -13.28 -9.05 -3.46
C SER A 103 -14.06 -10.36 -3.26
N SER A 104 -13.41 -11.44 -2.82
CA SER A 104 -14.07 -12.74 -2.58
C SER A 104 -13.35 -13.60 -1.54
N ASN A 105 -14.10 -14.51 -0.93
CA ASN A 105 -13.56 -15.52 -0.02
C ASN A 105 -12.58 -16.46 -0.72
N LYS A 106 -12.74 -16.72 -2.02
CA LYS A 106 -11.82 -17.53 -2.81
C LYS A 106 -10.43 -16.90 -2.85
N ILE A 107 -10.34 -15.58 -3.10
CA ILE A 107 -9.07 -14.87 -3.10
C ILE A 107 -8.44 -14.88 -1.70
N ILE A 108 -9.24 -14.70 -0.65
CA ILE A 108 -8.75 -14.80 0.74
C ILE A 108 -8.15 -16.17 1.01
N GLN A 109 -8.82 -17.24 0.56
CA GLN A 109 -8.33 -18.61 0.75
C GLN A 109 -7.02 -18.83 -0.03
N ASN A 110 -6.97 -18.43 -1.29
CA ASN A 110 -5.76 -18.53 -2.12
C ASN A 110 -4.57 -17.77 -1.49
N ILE A 111 -4.81 -16.58 -0.93
CA ILE A 111 -3.77 -15.84 -0.19
C ILE A 111 -3.32 -16.62 1.05
N LYS A 112 -4.25 -17.15 1.85
CA LYS A 112 -3.92 -17.96 3.04
C LYS A 112 -3.03 -19.16 2.68
N ASP A 113 -3.38 -19.86 1.59
CA ASP A 113 -2.63 -21.03 1.12
C ASP A 113 -1.22 -20.61 0.65
N ALA A 114 -1.14 -19.53 -0.14
CA ALA A 114 0.13 -19.02 -0.66
C ALA A 114 1.11 -18.60 0.46
N ILE A 115 0.61 -17.98 1.54
CA ILE A 115 1.43 -17.54 2.67
C ILE A 115 1.43 -18.53 3.85
N SER A 116 0.91 -19.74 3.67
CA SER A 116 0.77 -20.72 4.76
C SER A 116 2.10 -21.07 5.43
N LYS A 117 3.15 -21.23 4.64
CA LYS A 117 4.51 -21.56 5.11
C LYS A 117 5.27 -20.38 5.69
N ASN A 118 4.81 -19.15 5.45
CA ASN A 118 5.43 -17.96 6.03
C ASN A 118 5.11 -17.89 7.53
N LYS A 119 6.13 -17.71 8.38
CA LYS A 119 6.00 -17.73 9.85
C LYS A 119 5.49 -16.42 10.45
N SER A 120 5.17 -15.42 9.64
CA SER A 120 4.68 -14.12 10.08
C SER A 120 3.34 -14.19 10.80
N LYS A 121 3.07 -13.24 11.71
CA LYS A 121 1.70 -12.94 12.16
C LYS A 121 0.92 -12.40 10.96
N LYS A 122 -0.19 -13.04 10.64
CA LYS A 122 -1.09 -12.68 9.54
C LYS A 122 -2.32 -12.00 10.11
N ILE A 123 -2.68 -10.84 9.57
CA ILE A 123 -3.72 -9.94 10.09
C ILE A 123 -4.68 -9.67 8.93
N PHE A 124 -5.88 -10.24 8.99
CA PHE A 124 -6.87 -10.21 7.93
C PHE A 124 -7.99 -9.23 8.22
N PHE A 125 -8.40 -8.49 7.20
CA PHE A 125 -9.64 -7.72 7.22
C PHE A 125 -10.85 -8.64 7.51
N ASN A 126 -11.84 -8.12 8.23
CA ASN A 126 -13.05 -8.81 8.74
C ASN A 126 -12.79 -9.96 9.74
N LYS A 127 -11.54 -10.25 10.08
CA LYS A 127 -11.20 -11.23 11.11
C LYS A 127 -10.46 -10.57 12.28
N ASP A 128 -9.37 -9.90 11.97
CA ASP A 128 -8.45 -9.34 12.96
C ASP A 128 -8.60 -7.81 13.08
N TYR A 129 -9.19 -7.18 12.08
CA TYR A 129 -9.60 -5.78 12.08
C TYR A 129 -10.76 -5.54 11.12
N ASN A 130 -11.54 -4.51 11.39
CA ASN A 130 -12.63 -4.07 10.51
C ASN A 130 -12.93 -2.58 10.70
N PHE A 131 -13.88 -2.07 9.92
CA PHE A 131 -14.51 -0.78 10.17
C PHE A 131 -16.01 -0.86 9.95
N THR A 132 -16.75 0.03 10.62
CA THR A 132 -18.19 0.21 10.42
C THR A 132 -18.54 1.67 10.24
N LEU A 133 -19.44 1.95 9.30
CA LEU A 133 -20.04 3.27 9.11
C LEU A 133 -21.26 3.39 10.02
N ARG A 134 -21.30 4.39 10.90
CA ARG A 134 -22.44 4.61 11.80
C ARG A 134 -23.06 5.99 11.67
N GLU A 135 -22.29 6.99 11.28
CA GLU A 135 -22.71 8.39 11.17
C GLU A 135 -22.15 9.01 9.90
N ASN A 136 -22.72 10.12 9.44
CA ASN A 136 -22.33 10.73 8.16
C ASN A 136 -20.85 11.14 8.09
N ASP A 137 -20.27 11.61 9.23
CA ASP A 137 -18.92 12.18 9.25
C ASP A 137 -17.87 11.32 9.96
N PHE A 138 -18.28 10.13 10.45
CA PHE A 138 -17.43 9.26 11.23
C PHE A 138 -17.53 7.81 10.79
N PHE A 139 -16.45 7.06 11.06
CA PHE A 139 -16.43 5.61 11.01
C PHE A 139 -15.77 5.07 12.28
N TYR A 140 -16.07 3.83 12.60
CA TYR A 140 -15.45 3.11 13.71
C TYR A 140 -14.49 2.07 13.15
N PHE A 141 -13.24 2.17 13.55
CA PHE A 141 -12.24 1.15 13.31
C PHE A 141 -12.10 0.28 14.55
N GLU A 142 -11.94 -1.03 14.39
CA GLU A 142 -11.81 -1.98 15.49
C GLU A 142 -10.75 -3.04 15.15
N ASP A 143 -9.90 -3.37 16.12
CA ASP A 143 -8.93 -4.45 16.09
C ASP A 143 -8.71 -5.04 17.49
N GLU A 144 -7.72 -5.91 17.68
CA GLU A 144 -7.37 -6.53 18.97
C GLU A 144 -7.01 -5.51 20.08
N LEU A 145 -6.67 -4.28 19.74
CA LEU A 145 -6.34 -3.20 20.69
C LEU A 145 -7.57 -2.36 21.08
N GLY A 146 -8.74 -2.70 20.55
CA GLY A 146 -10.00 -2.00 20.81
C GLY A 146 -10.42 -1.06 19.69
N GLY A 147 -11.61 -0.47 19.86
CA GLY A 147 -12.27 0.39 18.88
C GLY A 147 -11.85 1.85 18.97
N ILE A 148 -11.83 2.53 17.81
CA ILE A 148 -11.58 3.97 17.71
C ILE A 148 -12.65 4.62 16.83
N LYS A 149 -13.26 5.70 17.31
CA LYS A 149 -14.10 6.61 16.50
C LYS A 149 -13.20 7.57 15.73
N LEU A 150 -13.29 7.57 14.40
CA LEU A 150 -12.43 8.29 13.49
C LEU A 150 -13.23 9.16 12.51
N PRO A 151 -12.74 10.35 12.16
CA PRO A 151 -13.38 11.18 11.12
C PRO A 151 -13.24 10.50 9.76
N LYS A 152 -14.23 10.69 8.89
CA LYS A 152 -14.09 10.29 7.48
C LYS A 152 -12.99 11.12 6.79
N PRO A 153 -12.22 10.51 5.90
CA PRO A 153 -11.23 11.23 5.11
C PRO A 153 -11.90 12.13 4.07
N ASN A 154 -11.17 13.15 3.62
CA ASN A 154 -11.56 13.97 2.48
C ASN A 154 -11.24 13.26 1.13
N LEU A 155 -11.52 11.97 1.06
CA LEU A 155 -11.33 11.15 -0.14
C LEU A 155 -12.69 10.59 -0.58
N ILE A 156 -12.91 10.56 -1.89
CA ILE A 156 -14.15 10.06 -2.47
C ILE A 156 -14.03 8.56 -2.71
N GLY A 157 -15.09 7.81 -2.37
CA GLY A 157 -15.20 6.37 -2.58
C GLY A 157 -15.07 5.54 -1.30
N GLU A 158 -15.96 4.55 -1.14
CA GLU A 158 -15.95 3.64 0.03
C GLU A 158 -14.66 2.83 0.15
N PHE A 159 -14.05 2.47 -0.98
CA PHE A 159 -12.76 1.78 -1.02
C PHE A 159 -11.64 2.55 -0.31
N GLN A 160 -11.76 3.86 -0.18
CA GLN A 160 -10.79 4.66 0.59
C GLN A 160 -10.86 4.36 2.09
N LEU A 161 -12.03 4.02 2.62
CA LEU A 161 -12.14 3.57 4.01
C LEU A 161 -11.49 2.20 4.22
N GLU A 162 -11.57 1.31 3.23
CA GLU A 162 -10.88 0.02 3.24
C GLU A 162 -9.35 0.23 3.26
N ASN A 163 -8.84 1.11 2.40
CA ASN A 163 -7.42 1.46 2.35
C ASN A 163 -6.94 2.09 3.67
N ILE A 164 -7.69 3.04 4.20
CA ILE A 164 -7.36 3.72 5.46
C ILE A 164 -7.39 2.73 6.63
N SER A 165 -8.38 1.84 6.68
CA SER A 165 -8.48 0.83 7.73
C SER A 165 -7.29 -0.13 7.68
N THR A 166 -6.81 -0.48 6.48
CA THR A 166 -5.60 -1.29 6.30
C THR A 166 -4.35 -0.53 6.79
N ALA A 167 -4.25 0.76 6.49
CA ALA A 167 -3.15 1.59 6.99
C ALA A 167 -3.19 1.72 8.53
N ILE A 168 -4.37 1.92 9.13
CA ILE A 168 -4.54 1.98 10.59
C ILE A 168 -4.15 0.64 11.22
N ALA A 169 -4.65 -0.48 10.69
CA ALA A 169 -4.27 -1.80 11.17
C ALA A 169 -2.75 -2.00 11.13
N THR A 170 -2.10 -1.54 10.05
CA THR A 170 -0.64 -1.61 9.92
C THR A 170 0.06 -0.83 11.02
N ILE A 171 -0.23 0.45 11.18
CA ILE A 171 0.45 1.29 12.17
C ILE A 171 0.18 0.82 13.61
N ARG A 172 -1.01 0.37 13.93
CA ARG A 172 -1.35 -0.16 15.26
C ARG A 172 -0.62 -1.48 15.57
N GLN A 173 -0.29 -2.26 14.56
CA GLN A 173 0.57 -3.44 14.72
C GLN A 173 2.06 -3.09 14.92
N LEU A 174 2.49 -1.88 14.62
CA LEU A 174 3.87 -1.42 14.80
C LEU A 174 4.06 -0.72 16.16
N ASN A 175 3.89 -1.47 17.25
CA ASN A 175 3.84 -0.96 18.62
C ASN A 175 5.03 -0.06 19.03
N HIS A 176 6.20 -0.26 18.41
CA HIS A 176 7.39 0.56 18.67
C HIS A 176 7.24 2.00 18.19
N LEU A 177 6.30 2.31 17.30
CA LEU A 177 6.03 3.66 16.80
C LEU A 177 5.28 4.53 17.83
N LYS A 178 4.62 3.91 18.82
CA LYS A 178 3.83 4.61 19.87
C LYS A 178 2.88 5.67 19.31
N ILE A 179 2.22 5.37 18.18
CA ILE A 179 1.27 6.29 17.53
C ILE A 179 -0.03 6.31 18.33
N THR A 180 -0.47 7.50 18.73
CA THR A 180 -1.70 7.70 19.50
C THR A 180 -2.91 7.81 18.57
N ASP A 181 -4.11 7.52 19.12
CA ASP A 181 -5.38 7.68 18.39
C ASP A 181 -5.60 9.11 17.89
N ASN A 182 -5.12 10.12 18.64
CA ASN A 182 -5.21 11.52 18.22
C ASN A 182 -4.31 11.81 17.00
N GLN A 183 -3.15 11.18 16.91
CA GLN A 183 -2.27 11.29 15.73
C GLN A 183 -2.90 10.61 14.52
N ILE A 184 -3.55 9.45 14.70
CA ILE A 184 -4.31 8.78 13.65
C ILE A 184 -5.43 9.69 13.13
N LYS A 185 -6.26 10.27 14.03
CA LYS A 185 -7.34 11.21 13.69
C LYS A 185 -6.82 12.38 12.86
N LYS A 186 -5.76 13.04 13.33
CA LYS A 186 -5.13 14.17 12.62
C LYS A 186 -4.54 13.75 11.27
N GLY A 187 -3.98 12.56 11.18
CA GLY A 187 -3.46 12.01 9.93
C GLY A 187 -4.56 11.86 8.89
N ILE A 188 -5.68 11.23 9.26
CA ILE A 188 -6.84 11.01 8.37
C ILE A 188 -7.38 12.33 7.81
N GLN A 189 -7.50 13.36 8.63
CA GLN A 189 -7.99 14.67 8.21
C GLN A 189 -7.06 15.39 7.20
N LYS A 190 -5.78 15.03 7.18
CA LYS A 190 -4.76 15.61 6.29
C LYS A 190 -4.54 14.81 5.01
N ILE A 191 -5.17 13.65 4.87
CA ILE A 191 -5.01 12.82 3.68
C ILE A 191 -5.55 13.58 2.48
N SER A 192 -4.73 13.67 1.44
CA SER A 192 -5.11 14.11 0.11
C SER A 192 -4.50 13.16 -0.91
N SER A 193 -5.21 12.92 -1.99
CA SER A 193 -4.70 12.12 -3.10
C SER A 193 -5.04 12.83 -4.40
N ILE A 194 -4.01 13.10 -5.19
CA ILE A 194 -4.15 13.74 -6.50
C ILE A 194 -4.56 12.65 -7.49
N ALA A 195 -5.50 12.96 -8.38
CA ALA A 195 -5.96 12.05 -9.41
C ALA A 195 -6.37 10.66 -8.85
N ARG A 196 -7.23 10.66 -7.81
CA ARG A 196 -7.92 9.48 -7.27
C ARG A 196 -9.35 9.88 -6.95
N LEU A 197 -10.20 9.92 -7.97
CA LEU A 197 -11.55 10.50 -7.93
C LEU A 197 -11.57 11.94 -7.37
N GLN A 198 -10.53 12.69 -7.68
CA GLN A 198 -10.37 14.05 -7.18
C GLN A 198 -11.36 15.00 -7.86
N GLU A 199 -12.25 15.63 -7.08
CA GLU A 199 -13.11 16.70 -7.59
C GLU A 199 -12.30 17.96 -7.88
N ILE A 200 -12.39 18.47 -9.10
CA ILE A 200 -11.78 19.75 -9.51
C ILE A 200 -12.64 20.90 -8.99
N LYS A 201 -12.22 21.50 -7.88
CA LYS A 201 -12.95 22.60 -7.21
C LYS A 201 -12.49 24.01 -7.59
N SER A 202 -11.35 24.13 -8.25
CA SER A 202 -10.76 25.43 -8.62
C SER A 202 -9.94 25.34 -9.91
N GLY A 203 -9.43 26.50 -10.38
CA GLY A 203 -8.59 26.58 -11.57
C GLY A 203 -9.35 26.82 -12.88
N LYS A 204 -8.60 26.84 -13.99
CA LYS A 204 -9.15 27.21 -15.31
C LYS A 204 -10.29 26.28 -15.76
N LEU A 205 -10.15 24.97 -15.57
CA LEU A 205 -11.17 23.99 -15.96
C LEU A 205 -12.50 24.20 -15.20
N LYS A 206 -12.44 24.55 -13.90
CA LYS A 206 -13.67 24.78 -13.12
C LYS A 206 -14.55 25.88 -13.72
N LYS A 207 -13.94 26.90 -14.33
CA LYS A 207 -14.67 28.01 -14.97
C LYS A 207 -15.57 27.57 -16.15
N PHE A 208 -15.22 26.47 -16.82
CA PHE A 208 -15.99 25.92 -17.94
C PHE A 208 -17.07 24.94 -17.49
N LEU A 209 -17.02 24.47 -16.25
CA LEU A 209 -17.95 23.43 -15.78
C LEU A 209 -19.30 23.97 -15.33
N LYS A 210 -19.43 25.30 -15.12
CA LYS A 210 -20.62 25.94 -14.51
C LYS A 210 -20.99 25.18 -13.21
N ASP A 211 -22.18 24.57 -13.19
CA ASP A 211 -22.71 23.80 -12.05
C ASP A 211 -22.31 22.31 -12.08
N ASN A 212 -21.62 21.87 -13.13
CA ASN A 212 -21.18 20.48 -13.25
C ASN A 212 -19.96 20.21 -12.39
N LYS A 213 -19.78 18.92 -12.04
CA LYS A 213 -18.61 18.42 -11.34
C LYS A 213 -17.70 17.69 -12.31
N LEU A 214 -16.40 17.85 -12.12
CA LEU A 214 -15.37 17.11 -12.84
C LEU A 214 -14.52 16.36 -11.80
N PHE A 215 -14.36 15.07 -12.04
CA PHE A 215 -13.47 14.20 -11.27
C PHE A 215 -12.31 13.76 -12.15
N VAL A 216 -11.13 13.66 -11.54
CA VAL A 216 -9.92 13.13 -12.17
C VAL A 216 -9.50 11.88 -11.40
N ASP A 217 -9.23 10.79 -12.14
CA ASP A 217 -8.74 9.52 -11.61
C ASP A 217 -7.50 9.07 -12.37
#